data_4ed8268797a367ceea39d2d78c0b8bd4
#
_entry.id   4ed8268797a367ceea39d2d78c0b8bd4
#
_cell.length_a   1.000
_cell.length_b   1.000
_cell.length_c   1.000
_cell.angle_alpha   90.00
_cell.angle_beta   90.00
_cell.angle_gamma   90.00
#
_symmetry.space_group_name_H-M   'P 1'
#
loop_
_entity.id
_entity.type
_entity.pdbx_description
1 polymer ?
#
loop_
_entity_poly.entity_id
_entity_poly.type
_entity_poly.pdbx_seq_one_letter_code
_entity_poly.pdbx_strand_id
1 'polypeptide(L)'
;IKDRDISRAMSMMQCRDRDVSQAILEYNPESHEVNKRPNKHRKNQEPYITEKLPRGRQAYINEVELFFLLGQPILWKAVSDDTDKAFRAFGDFLRDTRFNTTIREAKRLAGAETESAKVYHIYRENGMPQVKVKVISKSKGYTLRPLFDQWDNMIAFGYGYTLLEGDKSVEHFDIETPEYIYRCKRADIGWDVTPLPNPSGKINVIYYRQNKAWYGV
;
A
#
# COMPACT_ATOMS: atom_id res chain seq x y z
N ILE A 1 -18.11 11.88 -12.84
CA ILE A 1 -17.31 12.79 -11.99
C ILE A 1 -16.70 13.83 -12.93
N LYS A 2 -16.95 15.12 -12.67
CA LYS A 2 -16.33 16.23 -13.39
C LYS A 2 -15.09 16.68 -12.64
N ASP A 3 -14.25 17.48 -13.27
CA ASP A 3 -13.00 18.01 -12.70
C ASP A 3 -13.16 18.60 -11.27
N ARG A 4 -14.17 19.43 -11.06
CA ARG A 4 -14.51 19.99 -9.73
C ARG A 4 -14.84 18.93 -8.67
N ASP A 5 -15.37 17.80 -9.12
CA ASP A 5 -15.76 16.71 -8.23
C ASP A 5 -14.54 15.91 -7.74
N ILE A 6 -13.45 15.89 -8.50
CA ILE A 6 -12.23 15.18 -8.08
C ILE A 6 -11.53 15.89 -6.95
N SER A 7 -11.34 17.20 -7.05
CA SER A 7 -10.76 17.98 -5.95
C SER A 7 -11.61 17.86 -4.68
N ARG A 8 -12.93 17.81 -4.83
CA ARG A 8 -13.86 17.55 -3.73
C ARG A 8 -13.76 16.11 -3.23
N ALA A 9 -13.70 15.12 -4.11
CA ALA A 9 -13.52 13.73 -3.74
C ALA A 9 -12.18 13.52 -3.01
N MET A 10 -11.10 14.11 -3.50
CA MET A 10 -9.79 14.08 -2.83
C MET A 10 -9.85 14.70 -1.42
N SER A 11 -10.60 15.78 -1.24
CA SER A 11 -10.78 16.40 0.08
C SER A 11 -11.70 15.59 0.99
N MET A 12 -12.71 14.92 0.45
CA MET A 12 -13.62 14.04 1.21
C MET A 12 -12.96 12.70 1.57
N MET A 13 -12.13 12.17 0.68
CA MET A 13 -11.31 10.99 0.92
C MET A 13 -10.13 11.34 1.84
N GLN A 14 -10.39 12.09 2.89
CA GLN A 14 -9.39 12.43 3.89
C GLN A 14 -9.04 11.17 4.68
N CYS A 15 -8.05 10.47 4.19
CA CYS A 15 -7.18 9.83 5.13
C CYS A 15 -6.50 10.95 5.94
N ARG A 16 -6.57 10.90 7.26
CA ARG A 16 -5.65 11.70 8.08
C ARG A 16 -4.27 11.39 7.53
N ASP A 17 -3.67 12.38 6.89
CA ASP A 17 -2.31 12.27 6.38
C ASP A 17 -1.41 12.07 7.60
N ARG A 18 -1.24 10.81 7.99
CA ARG A 18 -0.35 10.48 9.09
C ARG A 18 1.04 10.73 8.57
N ASP A 19 1.76 11.54 9.28
CA ASP A 19 3.19 11.62 9.06
C ASP A 19 3.81 10.26 9.39
N VAL A 20 3.99 9.45 8.36
CA VAL A 20 4.65 8.14 8.46
C VAL A 20 6.17 8.26 8.33
N SER A 21 6.69 9.47 8.09
CA SER A 21 8.12 9.71 7.90
C SER A 21 8.92 9.26 9.12
N GLN A 22 8.41 9.56 10.32
CA GLN A 22 9.05 9.11 11.55
C GLN A 22 8.98 7.58 11.71
N ALA A 23 7.86 6.95 11.37
CA ALA A 23 7.71 5.50 11.44
C ALA A 23 8.68 4.78 10.49
N ILE A 24 8.85 5.30 9.27
CA ILE A 24 9.83 4.79 8.30
C ILE A 24 11.27 4.95 8.80
N LEU A 25 11.59 6.12 9.39
CA LEU A 25 12.91 6.37 9.96
C LEU A 25 13.21 5.44 11.15
N GLU A 26 12.23 5.19 12.01
CA GLU A 26 12.39 4.29 13.15
C GLU A 26 12.41 2.82 12.74
N TYR A 27 11.79 2.47 11.62
CA TYR A 27 11.83 1.12 11.07
C TYR A 27 13.22 0.74 10.56
N ASN A 28 13.96 1.70 9.99
CA ASN A 28 15.32 1.49 9.50
C ASN A 28 16.36 1.82 10.58
N PRO A 29 17.09 0.83 11.15
CA PRO A 29 18.08 1.06 12.18
C PRO A 29 19.18 2.07 11.80
N GLU A 30 19.56 2.14 10.52
CA GLU A 30 20.58 3.06 10.03
C GLU A 30 20.15 4.53 10.15
N SER A 31 18.84 4.77 10.09
CA SER A 31 18.24 6.12 10.18
C SER A 31 18.03 6.59 11.61
N HIS A 32 18.25 5.75 12.62
CA HIS A 32 18.00 6.08 14.02
C HIS A 32 18.83 7.29 14.49
N GLU A 33 18.21 8.13 15.29
CA GLU A 33 18.83 9.34 15.84
C GLU A 33 20.11 9.05 16.64
N VAL A 34 20.21 7.87 17.24
CA VAL A 34 21.43 7.45 17.95
C VAL A 34 22.68 7.50 17.06
N ASN A 35 22.54 7.24 15.75
CA ASN A 35 23.64 7.27 14.79
C ASN A 35 24.14 8.71 14.52
N LYS A 36 23.28 9.71 14.74
CA LYS A 36 23.58 11.14 14.52
C LYS A 36 24.21 11.80 15.75
N ARG A 37 24.20 11.13 16.91
CA ARG A 37 24.79 11.68 18.13
C ARG A 37 26.28 11.90 17.98
N PRO A 38 26.82 13.05 18.45
CA PRO A 38 28.25 13.32 18.39
C PRO A 38 29.02 12.31 19.29
N ASN A 39 30.29 12.11 18.98
CA ASN A 39 31.20 11.38 19.83
C ASN A 39 31.38 12.11 21.16
N LYS A 40 31.63 11.38 22.23
CA LYS A 40 31.84 11.99 23.54
C LYS A 40 33.26 12.58 23.63
N HIS A 41 33.36 13.77 24.19
CA HIS A 41 34.62 14.41 24.53
C HIS A 41 34.84 14.37 26.03
N ARG A 42 35.97 13.93 26.48
CA ARG A 42 36.41 14.08 27.86
C ARG A 42 37.26 15.35 27.97
N LYS A 43 37.12 16.04 29.10
CA LYS A 43 37.90 17.28 29.34
C LYS A 43 39.39 16.96 29.27
N ASN A 44 40.11 17.66 28.42
CA ASN A 44 41.57 17.50 28.20
C ASN A 44 42.02 16.14 27.61
N GLN A 45 41.17 15.42 26.89
CA GLN A 45 41.52 14.20 26.18
C GLN A 45 41.03 14.23 24.74
N GLU A 46 41.62 13.42 23.88
CA GLU A 46 41.07 13.25 22.52
C GLU A 46 39.66 12.70 22.54
N PRO A 47 38.81 13.09 21.57
CA PRO A 47 37.48 12.56 21.44
C PRO A 47 37.54 11.07 21.16
N TYR A 48 36.84 10.27 21.95
CA TYR A 48 36.76 8.85 21.68
C TYR A 48 35.50 8.50 20.87
N ILE A 49 35.64 7.55 19.96
CA ILE A 49 34.53 7.06 19.15
C ILE A 49 33.59 6.29 20.08
N THR A 50 32.36 6.81 20.20
CA THR A 50 31.31 6.14 20.97
C THR A 50 30.65 5.10 20.08
N GLU A 51 30.66 3.84 20.50
CA GLU A 51 29.85 2.81 19.84
C GLU A 51 28.38 3.20 19.88
N LYS A 52 27.77 3.19 18.71
CA LYS A 52 26.36 3.52 18.51
C LYS A 52 25.65 2.23 18.10
N LEU A 53 24.76 1.76 18.96
CA LEU A 53 24.02 0.51 18.73
C LEU A 53 22.54 0.82 18.40
N PRO A 54 22.21 1.04 17.13
CA PRO A 54 20.83 1.18 16.74
C PRO A 54 20.10 -0.16 16.88
N ARG A 55 18.95 -0.17 17.54
CA ARG A 55 18.15 -1.38 17.72
C ARG A 55 16.86 -1.28 16.91
N GLY A 56 16.78 -2.00 15.81
CA GLY A 56 15.59 -2.09 14.95
C GLY A 56 14.47 -2.93 15.57
N ARG A 57 13.97 -2.55 16.75
CA ARG A 57 12.91 -3.31 17.44
C ARG A 57 11.63 -3.40 16.63
N GLN A 58 11.23 -2.33 15.97
CA GLN A 58 10.02 -2.30 15.14
C GLN A 58 10.16 -3.24 13.93
N ALA A 59 11.29 -3.19 13.25
CA ALA A 59 11.58 -4.10 12.14
C ALA A 59 11.58 -5.55 12.61
N TYR A 60 12.21 -5.84 13.75
CA TYR A 60 12.24 -7.18 14.34
C TYR A 60 10.82 -7.68 14.68
N ILE A 61 10.01 -6.89 15.37
CA ILE A 61 8.64 -7.27 15.73
C ILE A 61 7.80 -7.52 14.48
N ASN A 62 7.89 -6.65 13.48
CA ASN A 62 7.16 -6.81 12.22
C ASN A 62 7.58 -8.08 11.46
N GLU A 63 8.87 -8.41 11.42
CA GLU A 63 9.35 -9.63 10.76
C GLU A 63 8.93 -10.89 11.55
N VAL A 64 8.94 -10.87 12.88
CA VAL A 64 8.43 -11.97 13.71
C VAL A 64 6.94 -12.17 13.48
N GLU A 65 6.15 -11.10 13.48
CA GLU A 65 4.70 -11.15 13.17
C GLU A 65 4.45 -11.70 11.76
N LEU A 66 5.22 -11.24 10.78
CA LEU A 66 5.15 -11.71 9.41
C LEU A 66 5.47 -13.21 9.29
N PHE A 67 6.48 -13.68 10.04
CA PHE A 67 6.85 -15.08 10.08
C PHE A 67 5.72 -15.94 10.65
N PHE A 68 5.11 -15.52 11.77
CA PHE A 68 4.01 -16.27 12.37
C PHE A 68 2.75 -16.29 11.49
N LEU A 69 2.40 -15.18 10.86
CA LEU A 69 1.18 -15.07 10.04
C LEU A 69 1.34 -15.68 8.65
N LEU A 70 2.47 -15.48 8.01
CA LEU A 70 2.70 -15.78 6.60
C LEU A 70 4.00 -16.55 6.34
N GLY A 71 4.61 -17.15 7.36
CA GLY A 71 5.84 -17.94 7.26
C GLY A 71 5.66 -19.17 6.38
N GLN A 72 4.48 -19.77 6.43
CA GLN A 72 4.09 -20.86 5.55
C GLN A 72 3.14 -20.33 4.46
N PRO A 73 3.20 -20.88 3.24
CA PRO A 73 2.22 -20.60 2.20
C PRO A 73 0.81 -20.96 2.64
N ILE A 74 -0.17 -20.13 2.27
CA ILE A 74 -1.58 -20.46 2.50
C ILE A 74 -1.95 -21.61 1.59
N LEU A 75 -2.42 -22.71 2.18
CA LEU A 75 -2.88 -23.89 1.45
C LEU A 75 -4.38 -23.79 1.21
N TRP A 76 -4.75 -23.96 -0.04
CA TRP A 76 -6.14 -23.96 -0.48
C TRP A 76 -6.53 -25.37 -0.87
N LYS A 77 -7.76 -25.78 -0.55
CA LYS A 77 -8.31 -27.08 -0.93
C LYS A 77 -9.67 -26.91 -1.58
N ALA A 78 -9.94 -27.67 -2.63
CA ALA A 78 -11.27 -27.78 -3.20
C ALA A 78 -12.21 -28.44 -2.18
N VAL A 79 -13.47 -28.01 -2.14
CA VAL A 79 -14.49 -28.57 -1.24
C VAL A 79 -15.07 -29.86 -1.82
N SER A 80 -15.13 -29.98 -3.17
CA SER A 80 -15.64 -31.13 -3.88
C SER A 80 -14.92 -31.32 -5.23
N ASP A 81 -14.97 -32.54 -5.77
CA ASP A 81 -14.35 -32.91 -7.05
C ASP A 81 -14.97 -32.15 -8.24
N ASP A 82 -16.27 -31.80 -8.16
CA ASP A 82 -16.98 -31.06 -9.22
C ASP A 82 -16.43 -29.63 -9.44
N THR A 83 -15.65 -29.09 -8.49
CA THR A 83 -15.06 -27.75 -8.54
C THR A 83 -13.66 -27.72 -9.16
N ASP A 84 -13.16 -28.82 -9.64
CA ASP A 84 -11.75 -28.96 -10.08
C ASP A 84 -11.33 -27.92 -11.13
N LYS A 85 -12.18 -27.62 -12.12
CA LYS A 85 -11.88 -26.63 -13.17
C LYS A 85 -11.76 -25.21 -12.60
N ALA A 86 -12.70 -24.84 -11.74
CA ALA A 86 -12.68 -23.53 -11.08
C ALA A 86 -11.51 -23.42 -10.10
N PHE A 87 -11.19 -24.50 -9.38
CA PHE A 87 -10.07 -24.55 -8.46
C PHE A 87 -8.73 -24.47 -9.18
N ARG A 88 -8.56 -25.09 -10.35
CA ARG A 88 -7.36 -24.92 -11.20
C ARG A 88 -7.20 -23.49 -11.66
N ALA A 89 -8.28 -22.87 -12.17
CA ALA A 89 -8.25 -21.47 -12.58
C ALA A 89 -7.89 -20.53 -11.41
N PHE A 90 -8.38 -20.83 -10.20
CA PHE A 90 -7.99 -20.12 -8.99
C PHE A 90 -6.52 -20.34 -8.64
N GLY A 91 -5.99 -21.55 -8.78
CA GLY A 91 -4.57 -21.86 -8.61
C GLY A 91 -3.67 -21.08 -9.56
N ASP A 92 -4.08 -21.00 -10.84
CA ASP A 92 -3.39 -20.20 -11.86
C ASP A 92 -3.39 -18.72 -11.49
N PHE A 93 -4.54 -18.18 -11.08
CA PHE A 93 -4.64 -16.80 -10.58
C PHE A 93 -3.71 -16.52 -9.39
N LEU A 94 -3.63 -17.44 -8.41
CA LEU A 94 -2.74 -17.27 -7.25
C LEU A 94 -1.27 -17.27 -7.66
N ARG A 95 -0.89 -18.10 -8.64
CA ARG A 95 0.46 -18.17 -9.18
C ARG A 95 0.81 -16.91 -9.96
N ASP A 96 -0.04 -16.51 -10.90
CA ASP A 96 0.20 -15.39 -11.81
C ASP A 96 0.24 -14.05 -11.05
N THR A 97 -0.57 -13.92 -10.01
CA THR A 97 -0.54 -12.75 -9.11
C THR A 97 0.56 -12.81 -8.05
N ARG A 98 1.34 -13.91 -8.00
CA ARG A 98 2.34 -14.14 -6.93
C ARG A 98 1.76 -13.89 -5.54
N PHE A 99 0.58 -14.47 -5.29
CA PHE A 99 -0.26 -14.14 -4.13
C PHE A 99 0.53 -14.15 -2.80
N ASN A 100 1.28 -15.20 -2.51
CA ASN A 100 2.04 -15.34 -1.26
C ASN A 100 3.12 -14.25 -1.10
N THR A 101 3.77 -13.85 -2.19
CA THR A 101 4.79 -12.78 -2.17
C THR A 101 4.13 -11.43 -1.96
N THR A 102 3.06 -11.14 -2.71
CA THR A 102 2.38 -9.84 -2.65
C THR A 102 1.66 -9.61 -1.32
N ILE A 103 1.13 -10.68 -0.68
CA ILE A 103 0.50 -10.53 0.65
C ILE A 103 1.55 -10.29 1.74
N ARG A 104 2.70 -10.97 1.68
CA ARG A 104 3.82 -10.72 2.59
C ARG A 104 4.35 -9.29 2.46
N GLU A 105 4.53 -8.83 1.24
CA GLU A 105 4.98 -7.46 0.98
C GLU A 105 3.98 -6.43 1.51
N ALA A 106 2.68 -6.61 1.24
CA ALA A 106 1.64 -5.72 1.74
C ALA A 106 1.61 -5.68 3.28
N LYS A 107 1.69 -6.83 3.94
CA LYS A 107 1.71 -6.90 5.42
C LYS A 107 2.98 -6.26 5.99
N ARG A 108 4.16 -6.48 5.39
CA ARG A 108 5.42 -5.86 5.82
C ARG A 108 5.33 -4.34 5.76
N LEU A 109 4.83 -3.80 4.64
CA LEU A 109 4.66 -2.36 4.46
C LEU A 109 3.63 -1.79 5.42
N ALA A 110 2.51 -2.48 5.64
CA ALA A 110 1.52 -2.05 6.62
C ALA A 110 2.08 -2.01 8.05
N GLY A 111 2.96 -2.95 8.41
CA GLY A 111 3.66 -2.93 9.70
C GLY A 111 4.69 -1.81 9.84
N ALA A 112 5.39 -1.49 8.74
CA ALA A 112 6.39 -0.42 8.72
C ALA A 112 5.78 0.99 8.63
N GLU A 113 4.73 1.15 7.81
CA GLU A 113 4.17 2.44 7.41
C GLU A 113 2.76 2.67 7.97
N THR A 114 2.24 1.75 8.79
CA THR A 114 0.88 1.71 9.34
C THR A 114 -0.23 1.43 8.34
N GLU A 115 0.03 1.52 7.04
CA GLU A 115 -0.93 1.24 5.98
C GLU A 115 -0.25 0.81 4.68
N SER A 116 -0.92 -0.03 3.92
CA SER A 116 -0.57 -0.40 2.55
C SER A 116 -1.80 -0.85 1.79
N ALA A 117 -1.72 -1.01 0.48
CA ALA A 117 -2.82 -1.56 -0.29
C ALA A 117 -2.34 -2.49 -1.42
N LYS A 118 -3.18 -3.46 -1.78
CA LYS A 118 -3.03 -4.29 -2.98
C LYS A 118 -4.08 -3.86 -3.98
N VAL A 119 -3.63 -3.39 -5.13
CA VAL A 119 -4.50 -3.00 -6.25
C VAL A 119 -4.50 -4.12 -7.28
N TYR A 120 -5.67 -4.56 -7.68
CA TYR A 120 -5.90 -5.57 -8.71
C TYR A 120 -6.32 -4.87 -10.00
N HIS A 121 -5.49 -4.95 -11.02
CA HIS A 121 -5.80 -4.41 -12.34
C HIS A 121 -6.33 -5.54 -13.22
N ILE A 122 -7.62 -5.48 -13.53
CA ILE A 122 -8.30 -6.45 -14.41
C ILE A 122 -8.33 -5.87 -15.82
N TYR A 123 -7.80 -6.61 -16.76
CA TYR A 123 -7.77 -6.22 -18.16
C TYR A 123 -8.04 -7.44 -19.07
N ARG A 124 -8.20 -7.20 -20.37
CA ARG A 124 -8.34 -8.29 -21.35
C ARG A 124 -7.12 -8.32 -22.26
N GLU A 125 -6.57 -9.50 -22.41
CA GLU A 125 -5.49 -9.78 -23.34
C GLU A 125 -5.92 -10.94 -24.24
N ASN A 126 -5.90 -10.74 -25.56
CA ASN A 126 -6.40 -11.71 -26.53
C ASN A 126 -7.82 -12.23 -26.23
N GLY A 127 -8.70 -11.34 -25.74
CA GLY A 127 -10.09 -11.68 -25.38
C GLY A 127 -10.26 -12.36 -24.02
N MET A 128 -9.17 -12.82 -23.38
CA MET A 128 -9.21 -13.47 -22.07
C MET A 128 -9.02 -12.47 -20.93
N PRO A 129 -9.76 -12.61 -19.82
CA PRO A 129 -9.55 -11.77 -18.65
C PRO A 129 -8.21 -12.10 -18.00
N GLN A 130 -7.42 -11.06 -17.70
CA GLN A 130 -6.15 -11.13 -17.01
C GLN A 130 -6.16 -10.24 -15.78
N VAL A 131 -5.35 -10.58 -14.78
CA VAL A 131 -5.25 -9.81 -13.55
C VAL A 131 -3.77 -9.55 -13.24
N LYS A 132 -3.43 -8.29 -13.05
CA LYS A 132 -2.14 -7.88 -12.48
C LYS A 132 -2.37 -7.33 -11.07
N VAL A 133 -1.43 -7.61 -10.18
CA VAL A 133 -1.47 -7.14 -8.80
C VAL A 133 -0.28 -6.22 -8.53
N LYS A 134 -0.55 -5.11 -7.88
CA LYS A 134 0.48 -4.17 -7.44
C LYS A 134 0.28 -3.86 -5.96
N VAL A 135 1.36 -3.93 -5.19
CA VAL A 135 1.38 -3.46 -3.80
C VAL A 135 1.82 -2.01 -3.80
N ILE A 136 1.02 -1.15 -3.21
CA ILE A 136 1.26 0.29 -3.10
C ILE A 136 1.35 0.73 -1.65
N SER A 137 2.21 1.70 -1.39
CA SER A 137 2.42 2.31 -0.07
C SER A 137 3.07 3.69 -0.22
N LYS A 138 3.16 4.43 0.86
CA LYS A 138 3.77 5.77 0.86
C LYS A 138 5.25 5.75 0.50
N SER A 139 6.03 4.78 1.01
CA SER A 139 7.45 4.64 0.66
C SER A 139 7.69 4.32 -0.82
N LYS A 140 6.68 3.76 -1.49
CA LYS A 140 6.70 3.54 -2.94
C LYS A 140 6.22 4.74 -3.76
N GLY A 141 6.02 5.89 -3.14
CA GLY A 141 5.59 7.12 -3.80
C GLY A 141 4.09 7.18 -4.08
N TYR A 142 3.26 6.41 -3.36
CA TYR A 142 1.80 6.43 -3.48
C TYR A 142 1.16 7.16 -2.31
N THR A 143 0.13 7.96 -2.60
CA THR A 143 -0.78 8.50 -1.60
C THR A 143 -2.00 7.58 -1.52
N LEU A 144 -2.35 7.10 -0.33
CA LEU A 144 -3.49 6.21 -0.12
C LEU A 144 -4.66 6.98 0.47
N ARG A 145 -5.85 6.85 -0.13
CA ARG A 145 -7.05 7.60 0.23
C ARG A 145 -8.28 6.69 0.26
N PRO A 146 -8.44 5.84 1.30
CA PRO A 146 -9.65 5.06 1.47
C PRO A 146 -10.83 5.93 1.90
N LEU A 147 -12.03 5.62 1.41
CA LEU A 147 -13.28 6.21 1.86
C LEU A 147 -14.17 5.11 2.46
N PHE A 148 -14.57 5.30 3.69
CA PHE A 148 -15.42 4.37 4.43
C PHE A 148 -16.80 4.98 4.69
N ASP A 149 -17.80 4.13 4.77
CA ASP A 149 -19.13 4.49 5.27
C ASP A 149 -19.16 4.54 6.81
N GLN A 150 -20.34 4.82 7.38
CA GLN A 150 -20.54 4.85 8.83
C GLN A 150 -20.36 3.50 9.53
N TRP A 151 -20.28 2.41 8.76
CA TRP A 151 -20.13 1.04 9.24
C TRP A 151 -18.73 0.47 8.97
N ASP A 152 -17.77 1.33 8.65
CA ASP A 152 -16.39 0.97 8.28
C ASP A 152 -16.29 0.09 7.02
N ASN A 153 -17.31 0.04 6.16
CA ASN A 153 -17.18 -0.58 4.85
C ASN A 153 -16.51 0.40 3.88
N MET A 154 -15.52 -0.09 3.15
CA MET A 154 -14.86 0.72 2.13
C MET A 154 -15.78 0.88 0.92
N ILE A 155 -16.19 2.12 0.63
CA ILE A 155 -17.09 2.47 -0.47
C ILE A 155 -16.36 3.02 -1.70
N ALA A 156 -15.14 3.53 -1.53
CA ALA A 156 -14.24 3.92 -2.60
C ALA A 156 -12.79 3.88 -2.12
N PHE A 157 -11.87 3.78 -3.05
CA PHE A 157 -10.44 3.87 -2.75
C PHE A 157 -9.74 4.74 -3.78
N GLY A 158 -9.12 5.83 -3.33
CA GLY A 158 -8.28 6.69 -4.16
C GLY A 158 -6.81 6.45 -3.91
N TYR A 159 -5.98 6.56 -4.94
CA TYR A 159 -4.53 6.56 -4.78
C TYR A 159 -3.86 7.48 -5.80
N GLY A 160 -2.97 8.31 -5.27
CA GLY A 160 -2.15 9.24 -6.05
C GLY A 160 -0.76 8.68 -6.33
N TYR A 161 -0.21 9.01 -7.48
CA TYR A 161 1.14 8.67 -7.87
C TYR A 161 1.63 9.61 -8.97
N THR A 162 2.94 9.61 -9.19
CA THR A 162 3.58 10.46 -10.21
C THR A 162 4.26 9.59 -11.23
N LEU A 163 4.04 9.89 -12.52
CA LEU A 163 4.73 9.25 -13.63
C LEU A 163 5.55 10.27 -14.41
N LEU A 164 6.69 9.81 -14.96
CA LEU A 164 7.47 10.57 -15.93
C LEU A 164 6.87 10.31 -17.33
N GLU A 165 6.34 11.34 -17.95
CA GLU A 165 5.88 11.32 -19.34
C GLU A 165 6.82 12.19 -20.18
N GLY A 166 7.74 11.55 -20.88
CA GLY A 166 8.87 12.25 -21.51
C GLY A 166 9.74 12.89 -20.42
N ASP A 167 9.95 14.21 -20.50
CA ASP A 167 10.75 14.98 -19.54
C ASP A 167 9.92 15.62 -18.42
N LYS A 168 8.61 15.42 -18.42
CA LYS A 168 7.69 16.02 -17.44
C LYS A 168 7.22 15.00 -16.41
N SER A 169 7.23 15.42 -15.17
CA SER A 169 6.61 14.69 -14.06
C SER A 169 5.11 15.02 -14.01
N VAL A 170 4.25 14.02 -14.20
CA VAL A 170 2.80 14.18 -14.25
C VAL A 170 2.17 13.46 -13.07
N GLU A 171 1.32 14.18 -12.35
CA GLU A 171 0.58 13.64 -11.22
C GLU A 171 -0.68 12.92 -11.72
N HIS A 172 -0.89 11.73 -11.20
CA HIS A 172 -2.07 10.89 -11.43
C HIS A 172 -2.80 10.64 -10.12
N PHE A 173 -4.13 10.55 -10.20
CA PHE A 173 -4.96 10.16 -9.07
C PHE A 173 -6.10 9.25 -9.54
N ASP A 174 -6.02 7.99 -9.19
CA ASP A 174 -7.01 7.01 -9.60
C ASP A 174 -8.01 6.74 -8.46
N ILE A 175 -9.29 6.56 -8.82
CA ILE A 175 -10.36 6.26 -7.87
C ILE A 175 -11.05 4.98 -8.28
N GLU A 176 -11.03 3.99 -7.40
CA GLU A 176 -11.71 2.71 -7.56
C GLU A 176 -13.05 2.74 -6.82
N THR A 177 -14.13 2.50 -7.54
CA THR A 177 -15.47 2.30 -6.99
C THR A 177 -16.05 0.97 -7.49
N PRO A 178 -17.15 0.45 -6.93
CA PRO A 178 -17.76 -0.77 -7.44
C PRO A 178 -18.21 -0.67 -8.90
N GLU A 179 -18.69 0.51 -9.33
CA GLU A 179 -19.26 0.71 -10.66
C GLU A 179 -18.21 1.17 -11.70
N TYR A 180 -17.30 2.07 -11.29
CA TYR A 180 -16.34 2.72 -12.18
C TYR A 180 -14.95 2.79 -11.58
N ILE A 181 -13.97 2.78 -12.46
CA ILE A 181 -12.59 3.12 -12.19
C ILE A 181 -12.32 4.46 -12.87
N TYR A 182 -12.02 5.49 -12.12
CA TYR A 182 -11.69 6.81 -12.66
C TYR A 182 -10.18 6.96 -12.72
N ARG A 183 -9.67 7.14 -13.94
CA ARG A 183 -8.26 7.47 -14.18
C ARG A 183 -8.15 8.98 -14.34
N CYS A 184 -7.49 9.62 -13.40
CA CYS A 184 -7.37 11.07 -13.38
C CYS A 184 -5.91 11.46 -13.58
N LYS A 185 -5.68 12.31 -14.56
CA LYS A 185 -4.37 12.86 -14.90
C LYS A 185 -4.36 14.35 -14.66
N ARG A 186 -3.32 14.89 -14.04
CA ARG A 186 -3.18 16.33 -13.85
C ARG A 186 -2.94 17.01 -15.18
N ALA A 187 -3.82 17.94 -15.53
CA ALA A 187 -3.68 18.84 -16.68
C ALA A 187 -3.13 20.20 -16.22
N ASP A 188 -2.80 21.08 -17.16
CA ASP A 188 -2.36 22.45 -16.85
C ASP A 188 -3.40 23.21 -16.04
N ILE A 189 -4.69 22.96 -16.34
CA ILE A 189 -5.84 23.48 -15.61
C ILE A 189 -6.74 22.31 -15.22
N GLY A 190 -6.70 21.91 -13.92
CA GLY A 190 -7.58 20.89 -13.36
C GLY A 190 -7.16 19.44 -13.59
N TRP A 191 -8.09 18.53 -13.81
CA TRP A 191 -7.88 17.10 -13.97
C TRP A 191 -8.60 16.58 -15.22
N ASP A 192 -7.87 15.85 -16.05
CA ASP A 192 -8.45 14.98 -17.08
C ASP A 192 -8.94 13.69 -16.45
N VAL A 193 -10.23 13.40 -16.60
CA VAL A 193 -10.89 12.26 -15.99
C VAL A 193 -11.41 11.30 -17.03
N THR A 194 -10.91 10.08 -17.01
CA THR A 194 -11.38 8.99 -17.87
C THR A 194 -12.11 7.95 -17.02
N PRO A 195 -13.46 7.88 -17.09
CA PRO A 195 -14.21 6.83 -16.42
C PRO A 195 -14.14 5.53 -17.23
N LEU A 196 -13.81 4.44 -16.55
CA LEU A 196 -13.80 3.09 -17.09
C LEU A 196 -14.79 2.22 -16.32
N PRO A 197 -15.66 1.44 -16.97
CA PRO A 197 -16.53 0.50 -16.26
C PRO A 197 -15.70 -0.49 -15.45
N ASN A 198 -16.10 -0.75 -14.21
CA ASN A 198 -15.43 -1.73 -13.38
C ASN A 198 -16.00 -3.14 -13.66
N PRO A 199 -15.23 -4.06 -14.27
CA PRO A 199 -15.75 -5.36 -14.68
C PRO A 199 -16.05 -6.29 -13.52
N SER A 200 -15.52 -6.01 -12.32
CA SER A 200 -15.69 -6.87 -11.13
C SER A 200 -16.97 -6.58 -10.33
N GLY A 201 -17.54 -5.38 -10.50
CA GLY A 201 -18.64 -4.91 -9.66
C GLY A 201 -18.26 -4.70 -8.18
N LYS A 202 -16.95 -4.71 -7.86
CA LYS A 202 -16.40 -4.52 -6.51
C LYS A 202 -15.20 -3.61 -6.58
N ILE A 203 -14.82 -3.04 -5.45
CA ILE A 203 -13.57 -2.27 -5.35
C ILE A 203 -12.39 -3.24 -5.51
N ASN A 204 -11.55 -3.03 -6.53
CA ASN A 204 -10.41 -3.90 -6.85
C ASN A 204 -9.18 -3.60 -5.99
N VAL A 205 -9.40 -3.22 -4.74
CA VAL A 205 -8.34 -2.87 -3.80
C VAL A 205 -8.57 -3.56 -2.47
N ILE A 206 -7.53 -4.17 -1.92
CA ILE A 206 -7.50 -4.64 -0.54
C ILE A 206 -6.60 -3.68 0.24
N TYR A 207 -7.20 -2.98 1.19
CA TYR A 207 -6.51 -2.03 2.05
C TYR A 207 -6.13 -2.67 3.38
N TYR A 208 -4.87 -2.57 3.75
CA TYR A 208 -4.31 -3.04 5.00
C TYR A 208 -4.03 -1.85 5.91
N ARG A 209 -4.59 -1.88 7.10
CA ARG A 209 -4.40 -0.83 8.10
C ARG A 209 -4.04 -1.46 9.44
N GLN A 210 -2.98 -0.99 10.04
CA GLN A 210 -2.67 -1.34 11.43
C GLN A 210 -3.58 -0.53 12.37
N ASN A 211 -4.45 -1.23 13.10
CA ASN A 211 -5.41 -0.58 13.97
C ASN A 211 -4.70 0.04 15.19
N LYS A 212 -4.90 1.35 15.42
CA LYS A 212 -4.41 2.05 16.62
C LYS A 212 -5.27 1.83 17.86
N ALA A 213 -6.27 0.95 17.82
CA ALA A 213 -7.21 0.75 18.92
C ALA A 213 -6.55 0.35 20.27
N TRP A 214 -5.30 -0.07 20.24
CA TRP A 214 -4.53 -0.43 21.44
C TRP A 214 -3.81 0.75 22.12
N TYR A 215 -3.73 1.89 21.49
CA TYR A 215 -3.20 3.12 22.08
C TYR A 215 -4.36 4.07 22.36
N GLY A 216 -5.35 3.53 23.07
CA GLY A 216 -6.42 4.32 23.61
C GLY A 216 -5.86 5.39 24.53
N VAL A 217 -6.48 6.54 24.45
CA VAL A 217 -6.35 7.77 25.20
C VAL A 217 -5.27 8.71 24.71
#